data_4887d24b288882c4aab75f5eea7d92dd
#
_entry.id   4887d24b288882c4aab75f5eea7d92dd
#
_cell.length_a   1.000
_cell.length_b   1.000
_cell.length_c   1.000
_cell.angle_alpha   90.00
_cell.angle_beta   90.00
_cell.angle_gamma   90.00
#
_symmetry.space_group_name_H-M   'P 1'
#
loop_
_entity.id
_entity.type
_entity.pdbx_description
1 polymer ?
#
loop_
_entity_poly.entity_id
_entity_poly.type
_entity_poly.pdbx_seq_one_letter_code
_entity_poly.pdbx_strand_id
1 'polypeptide(L)'
;MLAITSPVHTGRVTIPRPPKGAGPSGRRLWRSVQADFELGEHESALLTAMCRQVDRLDQLEALIAEEGLMVSGHGTVKVHPAVTEARQTAIAVARIGAALRLPAGEEDEDAQPGQRRAGARGVYQIHGGAA
;
A
#
# COMPACT_ATOMS: atom_id res chain seq x y z
N MET A 1 -35.37 18.41 -31.66
CA MET A 1 -35.11 17.35 -30.69
C MET A 1 -33.64 17.31 -30.40
N LEU A 2 -33.28 17.90 -29.29
CA LEU A 2 -31.90 17.90 -28.80
C LEU A 2 -31.66 16.62 -28.02
N ALA A 3 -30.96 15.67 -28.64
CA ALA A 3 -30.39 14.56 -27.90
C ALA A 3 -29.29 15.14 -26.99
N ILE A 4 -29.60 15.28 -25.72
CA ILE A 4 -28.58 15.53 -24.70
C ILE A 4 -27.83 14.24 -24.54
N THR A 5 -26.79 14.07 -25.35
CA THR A 5 -25.78 13.07 -25.07
C THR A 5 -25.02 13.60 -23.88
N SER A 6 -25.41 13.22 -22.70
CA SER A 6 -24.60 13.40 -21.52
C SER A 6 -23.22 12.79 -21.83
N PRO A 7 -22.14 13.53 -21.71
CA PRO A 7 -20.84 12.90 -21.83
C PRO A 7 -20.78 11.82 -20.78
N VAL A 8 -20.62 10.59 -21.23
CA VAL A 8 -20.19 9.51 -20.35
C VAL A 8 -18.87 10.00 -19.79
N HIS A 9 -18.92 10.53 -18.58
CA HIS A 9 -17.71 10.77 -17.83
C HIS A 9 -17.09 9.38 -17.60
N THR A 10 -16.34 8.96 -18.58
CA THR A 10 -15.26 8.02 -18.35
C THR A 10 -14.31 8.78 -17.42
N GLY A 11 -14.69 8.85 -16.15
CA GLY A 11 -13.87 9.47 -15.14
C GLY A 11 -12.55 8.73 -15.15
N ARG A 12 -11.54 9.32 -15.75
CA ARG A 12 -10.16 8.94 -15.56
C ARG A 12 -9.97 8.89 -14.07
N VAL A 13 -9.86 7.69 -13.51
CA VAL A 13 -9.50 7.53 -12.10
C VAL A 13 -8.16 8.21 -11.95
N THR A 14 -8.19 9.42 -11.43
CA THR A 14 -6.98 10.17 -11.17
C THR A 14 -6.35 9.58 -9.92
N ILE A 15 -5.33 8.76 -10.11
CA ILE A 15 -4.55 8.21 -9.00
C ILE A 15 -3.78 9.36 -8.35
N PRO A 16 -3.93 9.58 -7.04
CA PRO A 16 -3.15 10.59 -6.33
C PRO A 16 -1.65 10.35 -6.51
N ARG A 17 -0.88 11.41 -6.46
CA ARG A 17 0.57 11.30 -6.58
C ARG A 17 1.15 10.53 -5.39
N PRO A 18 2.20 9.70 -5.62
CA PRO A 18 2.90 9.06 -4.54
C PRO A 18 3.46 10.06 -3.53
N PRO A 19 3.69 9.62 -2.28
CA PRO A 19 4.31 10.48 -1.28
C PRO A 19 5.65 11.02 -1.75
N LYS A 20 5.95 12.25 -1.37
CA LYS A 20 7.24 12.87 -1.69
C LYS A 20 8.39 12.03 -1.12
N GLY A 21 9.39 11.76 -1.94
CA GLY A 21 10.54 10.96 -1.55
C GLY A 21 10.34 9.45 -1.65
N ALA A 22 9.20 8.98 -2.14
CA ALA A 22 8.96 7.56 -2.35
C ALA A 22 9.93 6.97 -3.37
N GLY A 23 10.53 5.82 -3.01
CA GLY A 23 11.38 5.03 -3.88
C GLY A 23 10.58 4.15 -4.84
N PRO A 24 11.27 3.30 -5.65
CA PRO A 24 10.61 2.48 -6.66
C PRO A 24 9.52 1.55 -6.10
N SER A 25 9.83 0.84 -5.02
CA SER A 25 8.87 -0.10 -4.40
C SER A 25 7.70 0.62 -3.77
N GLY A 26 7.94 1.70 -3.04
CA GLY A 26 6.89 2.52 -2.46
C GLY A 26 5.96 3.11 -3.51
N ARG A 27 6.50 3.57 -4.63
CA ARG A 27 5.69 4.08 -5.74
C ARG A 27 4.86 3.00 -6.41
N ARG A 28 5.40 1.79 -6.60
CA ARG A 28 4.64 0.66 -7.15
C ARG A 28 3.48 0.29 -6.23
N LEU A 29 3.75 0.16 -4.94
CA LEU A 29 2.74 -0.15 -3.94
C LEU A 29 1.64 0.90 -3.91
N TRP A 30 2.01 2.18 -3.88
CA TRP A 30 1.07 3.30 -3.92
C TRP A 30 0.14 3.23 -5.11
N ARG A 31 0.69 3.08 -6.31
CA ARG A 31 -0.09 3.01 -7.54
C ARG A 31 -1.03 1.80 -7.56
N SER A 32 -0.54 0.65 -7.13
CA SER A 32 -1.33 -0.57 -7.08
C SER A 32 -2.53 -0.42 -6.15
N VAL A 33 -2.32 0.04 -4.94
CA VAL A 33 -3.41 0.20 -3.95
C VAL A 33 -4.38 1.29 -4.38
N GLN A 34 -3.89 2.43 -4.83
CA GLN A 34 -4.74 3.55 -5.26
C GLN A 34 -5.52 3.26 -6.54
N ALA A 35 -5.03 2.35 -7.39
CA ALA A 35 -5.77 1.92 -8.58
C ALA A 35 -6.94 1.01 -8.23
N ASP A 36 -6.79 0.16 -7.21
CA ASP A 36 -7.75 -0.88 -6.89
C ASP A 36 -8.74 -0.48 -5.77
N PHE A 37 -8.36 0.47 -4.91
CA PHE A 37 -9.12 0.81 -3.71
C PHE A 37 -9.36 2.31 -3.59
N GLU A 38 -10.48 2.65 -3.00
CA GLU A 38 -10.81 4.01 -2.57
C GLU A 38 -10.48 4.16 -1.10
N LEU A 39 -9.51 5.03 -0.78
CA LEU A 39 -9.01 5.23 0.57
C LEU A 39 -9.53 6.51 1.19
N GLY A 40 -9.92 6.43 2.45
CA GLY A 40 -10.15 7.59 3.28
C GLY A 40 -8.84 8.25 3.72
N GLU A 41 -8.92 9.39 4.38
CA GLU A 41 -7.74 10.17 4.80
C GLU A 41 -6.81 9.37 5.71
N HIS A 42 -7.35 8.70 6.71
CA HIS A 42 -6.55 7.89 7.63
C HIS A 42 -5.94 6.66 6.95
N GLU A 43 -6.61 6.07 5.98
CA GLU A 43 -6.10 4.97 5.18
C GLU A 43 -4.98 5.41 4.25
N SER A 44 -5.10 6.59 3.66
CA SER A 44 -4.03 7.20 2.85
C SER A 44 -2.79 7.49 3.67
N ALA A 45 -2.95 7.91 4.93
CA ALA A 45 -1.84 8.11 5.86
C ALA A 45 -1.15 6.77 6.19
N LEU A 46 -1.91 5.71 6.41
CA LEU A 46 -1.37 4.37 6.63
C LEU A 46 -0.65 3.85 5.39
N LEU A 47 -1.21 4.04 4.21
CA LEU A 47 -0.56 3.64 2.96
C LEU A 47 0.75 4.42 2.74
N THR A 48 0.78 5.70 3.05
CA THR A 48 2.00 6.52 3.01
C THR A 48 3.09 5.93 3.91
N ALA A 49 2.73 5.57 5.14
CA ALA A 49 3.65 4.93 6.07
C ALA A 49 4.14 3.57 5.54
N MET A 50 3.24 2.77 4.97
CA MET A 50 3.58 1.47 4.38
C MET A 50 4.57 1.61 3.23
N CYS A 51 4.35 2.56 2.33
CA CYS A 51 5.26 2.84 1.21
C CYS A 51 6.66 3.22 1.69
N ARG A 52 6.76 4.05 2.72
CA ARG A 52 8.05 4.42 3.33
C ARG A 52 8.75 3.22 3.96
N GLN A 53 8.01 2.34 4.63
CA GLN A 53 8.57 1.13 5.23
C GLN A 53 9.06 0.14 4.17
N VAL A 54 8.32 -0.03 3.08
CA VAL A 54 8.72 -0.89 1.96
C VAL A 54 10.02 -0.37 1.32
N ASP A 55 10.15 0.92 1.08
CA ASP A 55 11.38 1.51 0.56
C ASP A 55 12.56 1.35 1.53
N ARG A 56 12.32 1.51 2.82
CA ARG A 56 13.32 1.30 3.85
C ARG A 56 13.78 -0.16 3.91
N LEU A 57 12.85 -1.09 3.77
CA LEU A 57 13.18 -2.51 3.71
C LEU A 57 14.11 -2.81 2.54
N ASP A 58 13.84 -2.27 1.36
CA ASP A 58 14.71 -2.42 0.20
C ASP A 58 16.13 -1.88 0.46
N GLN A 59 16.23 -0.75 1.13
CA GLN A 59 17.52 -0.15 1.50
C GLN A 59 18.29 -1.03 2.50
N LEU A 60 17.60 -1.58 3.49
CA LEU A 60 18.20 -2.49 4.46
C LEU A 60 18.67 -3.79 3.83
N GLU A 61 17.86 -4.37 2.95
CA GLU A 61 18.23 -5.59 2.22
C GLU A 61 19.42 -5.35 1.28
N ALA A 62 19.49 -4.20 0.62
CA ALA A 62 20.63 -3.82 -0.20
C ALA A 62 21.91 -3.68 0.64
N LEU A 63 21.81 -3.08 1.81
CA LEU A 63 22.93 -2.93 2.75
C LEU A 63 23.42 -4.31 3.24
N ILE A 64 22.51 -5.21 3.59
CA ILE A 64 22.84 -6.56 4.01
C ILE A 64 23.50 -7.34 2.86
N ALA A 65 23.01 -7.19 1.63
CA ALA A 65 23.60 -7.83 0.45
C ALA A 65 25.03 -7.34 0.20
N GLU A 66 25.31 -6.07 0.47
CA GLU A 66 26.64 -5.47 0.30
C GLU A 66 27.60 -5.84 1.43
N GLU A 67 27.16 -5.76 2.68
CA GLU A 67 28.00 -5.92 3.87
C GLU A 67 27.97 -7.31 4.49
N GLY A 68 26.97 -8.14 4.15
CA GLY A 68 26.78 -9.48 4.68
C GLY A 68 25.96 -9.51 5.97
N LEU A 69 25.53 -10.73 6.35
CA LEU A 69 24.68 -10.96 7.51
C LEU A 69 25.39 -10.76 8.85
N MET A 70 26.71 -10.88 8.85
CA MET A 70 27.51 -10.82 10.05
C MET A 70 28.52 -9.69 9.97
N VAL A 71 28.74 -9.03 11.07
CA VAL A 71 29.76 -7.97 11.20
C VAL A 71 30.75 -8.33 12.31
N SER A 72 32.02 -7.99 12.07
CA SER A 72 33.10 -8.13 13.04
C SER A 72 33.44 -6.78 13.66
N GLY A 73 33.55 -6.74 14.97
CA GLY A 73 33.98 -5.55 15.70
C GLY A 73 34.45 -5.91 17.09
N HIS A 74 35.51 -5.27 17.57
CA HIS A 74 36.08 -5.46 18.90
C HIS A 74 36.35 -6.93 19.28
N GLY A 75 36.80 -7.75 18.32
CA GLY A 75 37.12 -9.15 18.56
C GLY A 75 35.94 -10.09 18.60
N THR A 76 34.71 -9.61 18.36
CA THR A 76 33.48 -10.41 18.31
C THR A 76 32.83 -10.34 16.94
N VAL A 77 32.17 -11.46 16.56
CA VAL A 77 31.34 -11.53 15.37
C VAL A 77 29.88 -11.54 15.83
N LYS A 78 29.07 -10.68 15.25
CA LYS A 78 27.65 -10.56 15.57
C LYS A 78 26.80 -10.34 14.32
N VAL A 79 25.50 -10.57 14.45
CA VAL A 79 24.55 -10.30 13.38
C VAL A 79 24.56 -8.82 13.03
N HIS A 80 24.59 -8.51 11.74
CA HIS A 80 24.52 -7.13 11.26
C HIS A 80 23.25 -6.45 11.80
N PRO A 81 23.35 -5.23 12.37
CA PRO A 81 22.18 -4.51 12.89
C PRO A 81 21.04 -4.34 11.87
N ALA A 82 21.38 -4.17 10.60
CA ALA A 82 20.39 -4.06 9.53
C ALA A 82 19.49 -5.30 9.40
N VAL A 83 19.95 -6.49 9.79
CA VAL A 83 19.13 -7.72 9.78
C VAL A 83 17.97 -7.60 10.77
N THR A 84 18.24 -7.10 11.96
CA THR A 84 17.20 -6.87 12.97
C THR A 84 16.22 -5.79 12.51
N GLU A 85 16.73 -4.69 11.98
CA GLU A 85 15.91 -3.60 11.46
C GLU A 85 15.07 -4.04 10.26
N ALA A 86 15.62 -4.83 9.33
CA ALA A 86 14.87 -5.38 8.20
C ALA A 86 13.69 -6.25 8.68
N ARG A 87 13.92 -7.11 9.66
CA ARG A 87 12.86 -7.93 10.26
C ARG A 87 11.77 -7.08 10.91
N GLN A 88 12.14 -6.07 11.70
CA GLN A 88 11.18 -5.16 12.33
C GLN A 88 10.40 -4.36 11.29
N THR A 89 11.07 -3.92 10.24
CA THR A 89 10.43 -3.18 9.14
C THR A 89 9.45 -4.07 8.38
N ALA A 90 9.81 -5.33 8.10
CA ALA A 90 8.90 -6.29 7.46
C ALA A 90 7.65 -6.55 8.33
N ILE A 91 7.80 -6.67 9.64
CA ILE A 91 6.67 -6.82 10.57
C ILE A 91 5.79 -5.56 10.53
N ALA A 92 6.39 -4.38 10.51
CA ALA A 92 5.65 -3.12 10.41
C ALA A 92 4.83 -3.05 9.11
N VAL A 93 5.41 -3.43 7.97
CA VAL A 93 4.72 -3.51 6.68
C VAL A 93 3.50 -4.44 6.78
N ALA A 94 3.68 -5.63 7.34
CA ALA A 94 2.60 -6.60 7.51
C ALA A 94 1.47 -6.07 8.40
N ARG A 95 1.82 -5.40 9.50
CA ARG A 95 0.83 -4.80 10.41
C ARG A 95 0.05 -3.66 9.77
N ILE A 96 0.72 -2.79 9.02
CA ILE A 96 0.05 -1.70 8.31
C ILE A 96 -0.86 -2.27 7.21
N GLY A 97 -0.39 -3.27 6.47
CA GLY A 97 -1.19 -3.97 5.47
C GLY A 97 -2.45 -4.59 6.06
N ALA A 98 -2.35 -5.22 7.22
CA ALA A 98 -3.50 -5.76 7.95
C ALA A 98 -4.45 -4.65 8.41
N ALA A 99 -3.93 -3.53 8.90
CA ALA A 99 -4.74 -2.38 9.32
C ALA A 99 -5.49 -1.74 8.14
N LEU A 100 -4.88 -1.74 6.96
CA LEU A 100 -5.52 -1.28 5.71
C LEU A 100 -6.58 -2.26 5.19
N ARG A 101 -6.64 -3.48 5.71
CA ARG A 101 -7.55 -4.54 5.26
C ARG A 101 -7.44 -4.82 3.77
N LEU A 102 -6.23 -4.79 3.25
CA LEU A 102 -5.97 -5.19 1.88
C LEU A 102 -6.18 -6.71 1.76
N PRO A 103 -6.92 -7.19 0.74
CA PRO A 103 -7.13 -8.62 0.57
C PRO A 103 -5.80 -9.32 0.31
N ALA A 104 -5.57 -10.43 1.00
CA ALA A 104 -4.37 -11.26 0.88
C ALA A 104 -4.43 -12.26 -0.29
N GLY A 105 -5.27 -12.01 -1.28
CA GLY A 105 -5.50 -12.89 -2.43
C GLY A 105 -6.95 -13.36 -2.53
N GLU A 106 -7.25 -14.22 -3.48
CA GLU A 106 -8.62 -14.63 -3.83
C GLU A 106 -9.30 -15.53 -2.78
N GLU A 107 -8.60 -15.95 -1.73
CA GLU A 107 -9.07 -16.97 -0.80
C GLU A 107 -9.85 -16.44 0.41
N ASP A 108 -9.90 -15.13 0.62
CA ASP A 108 -10.51 -14.52 1.81
C ASP A 108 -11.82 -13.76 1.51
N GLU A 109 -12.61 -14.20 0.54
CA GLU A 109 -13.90 -13.55 0.26
C GLU A 109 -14.90 -13.63 1.43
N ASP A 110 -14.67 -14.53 2.39
CA ASP A 110 -15.56 -14.76 3.54
C ASP A 110 -15.13 -14.05 4.83
N ALA A 111 -13.96 -13.44 4.88
CA ALA A 111 -13.43 -12.83 6.09
C ALA A 111 -13.47 -11.30 6.03
N GLN A 112 -14.41 -10.70 6.69
CA GLN A 112 -14.58 -9.26 6.97
C GLN A 112 -14.66 -8.32 5.75
N PRO A 113 -15.47 -7.26 5.78
CA PRO A 113 -15.58 -6.33 4.67
C PRO A 113 -14.22 -5.67 4.41
N GLY A 114 -13.58 -6.07 3.31
CA GLY A 114 -12.35 -5.47 2.81
C GLY A 114 -12.54 -4.03 2.35
N GLN A 115 -11.46 -3.41 1.94
CA GLN A 115 -11.48 -2.08 1.35
C GLN A 115 -12.40 -2.03 0.13
N ARG A 116 -13.06 -0.90 -0.06
CA ARG A 116 -13.90 -0.68 -1.23
C ARG A 116 -13.04 -0.56 -2.48
N ARG A 117 -13.33 -1.37 -3.48
CA ARG A 117 -12.61 -1.33 -4.75
C ARG A 117 -12.95 -0.06 -5.52
N ALA A 118 -11.96 0.59 -6.09
CA ALA A 118 -12.11 1.85 -6.83
C ALA A 118 -12.99 1.72 -8.09
N GLY A 119 -13.09 0.53 -8.69
CA GLY A 119 -13.99 0.26 -9.81
C GLY A 119 -15.47 0.44 -9.49
N ALA A 120 -15.82 0.52 -8.21
CA ALA A 120 -17.17 0.82 -7.76
C ALA A 120 -17.43 2.34 -7.65
N ARG A 121 -16.45 3.21 -7.92
CA ARG A 121 -16.65 4.65 -8.00
C ARG A 121 -17.63 4.97 -9.13
N GLY A 122 -18.84 5.38 -8.77
CA GLY A 122 -19.88 5.74 -9.71
C GLY A 122 -21.02 4.71 -9.81
N VAL A 123 -20.91 3.55 -9.18
CA VAL A 123 -21.99 2.54 -9.17
C VAL A 123 -22.81 2.59 -7.87
N TYR A 124 -22.41 3.38 -6.90
CA TYR A 124 -23.27 3.65 -5.75
C TYR A 124 -24.31 4.68 -6.10
N GLN A 125 -25.31 4.23 -6.81
CA GLN A 125 -26.62 4.79 -6.57
C GLN A 125 -26.98 4.42 -5.14
N ILE A 126 -26.96 5.40 -4.28
CA ILE A 126 -27.69 5.30 -3.03
C ILE A 126 -29.14 5.13 -3.46
N HIS A 127 -29.59 3.90 -3.55
CA HIS A 127 -31.01 3.62 -3.46
C HIS A 127 -31.35 3.92 -2.00
N GLY A 128 -31.58 5.20 -1.74
CA GLY A 128 -32.35 5.59 -0.59
C GLY A 128 -33.65 4.84 -0.73
N GLY A 129 -33.76 3.73 -0.02
CA GLY A 129 -35.03 3.08 0.12
C GLY A 129 -35.94 4.11 0.73
N ALA A 130 -36.74 4.74 -0.09
CA ALA A 130 -37.97 5.31 0.36
C ALA A 130 -38.78 4.14 0.83
N ALA A 131 -38.84 3.94 2.12
CA ALA A 131 -39.85 3.11 2.72
C ALA A 131 -41.20 3.78 2.54
#